data_302bd24ee74d13b1e99ee3b567e98ecf
#
_entry.id   302bd24ee74d13b1e99ee3b567e98ecf
#
_cell.length_a   1.000
_cell.length_b   1.000
_cell.length_c   1.000
_cell.angle_alpha   90.00
_cell.angle_beta   90.00
_cell.angle_gamma   90.00
#
_symmetry.space_group_name_H-M   'P 1'
#
loop_
_entity.id
_entity.type
_entity.pdbx_description
1 polymer ?
#
loop_
_entity_poly.entity_id
_entity_poly.type
_entity_poly.pdbx_seq_one_letter_code
_entity_poly.pdbx_strand_id
1 'polypeptide(L)'
;MKKTYIGLTCLLLLALALFVALSFYGDSLERWHIKTGSFARVLIGDTTRRQRTPSSATDSTRAVSQAPGQDFSQTVDTARKSILFIGDSMLEGLGPRLAAYAEENGHTLVNVIWYSSTTEVWGRTEKLKEYIAEYQPDYIFVSLGGNELFVSNIRDRRQKYLDNMLSQIGDIPFVWIGPPNWKPDTGINEMLAETLRPGQFYLSYTPDQHYDRARDGAHPTRASASAWMDRVCAWVMRESAHRIVLHRPKAARAHCHTVILAPAK
;
A
#
# COMPACT_ATOMS: atom_id res chain seq x y z
N MET A 1 9.34 -51.63 -14.24
CA MET A 1 8.53 -50.45 -13.88
C MET A 1 8.25 -50.32 -12.37
N LYS A 2 7.89 -51.35 -11.60
CA LYS A 2 7.60 -51.24 -10.15
C LYS A 2 8.75 -50.65 -9.28
N LYS A 3 10.02 -50.94 -9.59
CA LYS A 3 11.18 -50.44 -8.80
C LYS A 3 11.38 -48.90 -8.90
N THR A 4 11.01 -48.29 -10.03
CA THR A 4 11.18 -46.84 -10.25
C THR A 4 10.16 -46.02 -9.44
N TYR A 5 8.95 -46.53 -9.26
CA TYR A 5 7.91 -45.87 -8.45
C TYR A 5 8.23 -45.93 -6.94
N ILE A 6 8.83 -47.03 -6.47
CA ILE A 6 9.24 -47.16 -5.06
C ILE A 6 10.28 -46.08 -4.71
N GLY A 7 11.29 -45.89 -5.58
CA GLY A 7 12.30 -44.84 -5.35
C GLY A 7 11.71 -43.44 -5.32
N LEU A 8 10.78 -43.12 -6.23
CA LEU A 8 10.10 -41.81 -6.27
C LEU A 8 9.23 -41.58 -5.02
N THR A 9 8.50 -42.65 -4.59
CA THR A 9 7.66 -42.57 -3.39
C THR A 9 8.50 -42.34 -2.12
N CYS A 10 9.63 -43.03 -2.00
CA CYS A 10 10.56 -42.84 -0.89
C CYS A 10 11.14 -41.42 -0.88
N LEU A 11 11.49 -40.89 -2.03
CA LEU A 11 12.02 -39.50 -2.16
C LEU A 11 10.98 -38.45 -1.76
N LEU A 12 9.72 -38.63 -2.17
CA LEU A 12 8.61 -37.75 -1.78
C LEU A 12 8.33 -37.80 -0.28
N LEU A 13 8.34 -39.00 0.32
CA LEU A 13 8.15 -39.16 1.76
C LEU A 13 9.30 -38.53 2.56
N LEU A 14 10.52 -38.62 2.08
CA LEU A 14 11.69 -38.03 2.70
C LEU A 14 11.65 -36.50 2.61
N ALA A 15 11.24 -35.95 1.47
CA ALA A 15 11.02 -34.50 1.28
C ALA A 15 9.90 -33.99 2.19
N LEU A 16 8.80 -34.70 2.33
CA LEU A 16 7.70 -34.35 3.24
C LEU A 16 8.14 -34.39 4.70
N ALA A 17 8.89 -35.42 5.10
CA ALA A 17 9.42 -35.53 6.47
C ALA A 17 10.40 -34.37 6.78
N LEU A 18 11.25 -34.00 5.82
CA LEU A 18 12.17 -32.87 5.96
C LEU A 18 11.39 -31.54 6.08
N PHE A 19 10.36 -31.36 5.27
CA PHE A 19 9.50 -30.18 5.31
C PHE A 19 8.78 -30.06 6.67
N VAL A 20 8.23 -31.16 7.18
CA VAL A 20 7.60 -31.20 8.51
C VAL A 20 8.62 -30.91 9.61
N ALA A 21 9.80 -31.52 9.56
CA ALA A 21 10.87 -31.26 10.53
C ALA A 21 11.29 -29.78 10.52
N LEU A 22 11.50 -29.18 9.36
CA LEU A 22 11.84 -27.75 9.22
C LEU A 22 10.74 -26.84 9.76
N SER A 23 9.46 -27.24 9.64
CA SER A 23 8.33 -26.49 10.20
C SER A 23 8.30 -26.50 11.73
N PHE A 24 8.73 -27.59 12.38
CA PHE A 24 8.79 -27.70 13.83
C PHE A 24 10.04 -27.05 14.44
N TYR A 25 11.14 -27.03 13.71
CA TYR A 25 12.40 -26.43 14.15
C TYR A 25 12.62 -25.00 13.64
N GLY A 26 11.60 -24.38 13.03
CA GLY A 26 11.68 -23.05 12.46
C GLY A 26 12.22 -21.98 13.41
N ASP A 27 11.76 -21.98 14.65
CA ASP A 27 12.20 -21.04 15.69
C ASP A 27 13.69 -21.17 16.07
N SER A 28 14.28 -22.34 15.85
CA SER A 28 15.71 -22.58 16.06
C SER A 28 16.57 -22.15 14.87
N LEU A 29 15.99 -22.13 13.67
CA LEU A 29 16.64 -21.73 12.42
C LEU A 29 16.63 -20.21 12.21
N GLU A 30 15.73 -19.48 12.86
CA GLU A 30 15.72 -18.01 12.85
C GLU A 30 17.03 -17.40 13.43
N ARG A 31 17.69 -18.12 14.33
CA ARG A 31 19.02 -17.74 14.84
C ARG A 31 20.10 -17.73 13.75
N TRP A 32 19.88 -18.39 12.62
CA TRP A 32 20.79 -18.44 11.47
C TRP A 32 20.30 -17.61 10.29
N HIS A 33 19.36 -16.64 10.53
CA HIS A 33 18.76 -15.79 9.50
C HIS A 33 18.02 -16.54 8.37
N ILE A 34 17.61 -17.80 8.60
CA ILE A 34 16.82 -18.57 7.65
C ILE A 34 15.36 -18.42 8.04
N LYS A 35 14.60 -17.59 7.30
CA LYS A 35 13.15 -17.43 7.50
C LYS A 35 12.41 -18.68 6.97
N THR A 36 11.98 -19.55 7.85
CA THR A 36 11.10 -20.67 7.55
C THR A 36 9.67 -20.31 7.96
N GLY A 37 8.69 -20.49 7.06
CA GLY A 37 7.29 -20.27 7.38
C GLY A 37 6.81 -21.24 8.47
N SER A 38 6.32 -20.75 9.58
CA SER A 38 5.87 -21.54 10.73
C SER A 38 4.44 -22.03 10.54
N PHE A 39 4.23 -23.15 9.85
CA PHE A 39 2.95 -23.86 9.76
C PHE A 39 2.47 -24.42 11.10
N ALA A 40 3.38 -24.70 12.03
CA ALA A 40 3.07 -25.24 13.37
C ALA A 40 2.23 -24.26 14.22
N ARG A 41 2.38 -22.96 14.08
CA ARG A 41 1.56 -21.96 14.79
C ARG A 41 0.10 -21.96 14.37
N VAL A 42 -0.20 -22.38 13.16
CA VAL A 42 -1.59 -22.42 12.62
C VAL A 42 -2.32 -23.68 13.09
N LEU A 43 -1.61 -24.80 13.31
CA LEU A 43 -2.21 -26.10 13.65
C LEU A 43 -2.37 -26.35 15.17
N ILE A 44 -1.58 -25.73 16.01
CA ILE A 44 -1.54 -26.04 17.46
C ILE A 44 -2.25 -24.98 18.32
N GLY A 45 -2.81 -23.91 17.74
CA GLY A 45 -3.53 -22.88 18.49
C GLY A 45 -2.74 -22.40 19.72
N ASP A 46 -2.48 -21.13 19.83
CA ASP A 46 -1.71 -20.54 20.93
C ASP A 46 -2.39 -20.80 22.30
N THR A 47 -1.97 -21.85 23.02
CA THR A 47 -2.49 -22.24 24.34
C THR A 47 -1.68 -21.67 25.50
N THR A 48 -0.90 -20.63 25.32
CA THR A 48 -0.18 -19.96 26.40
C THR A 48 -0.78 -18.62 26.78
N ARG A 49 -2.07 -18.62 27.15
CA ARG A 49 -2.64 -17.52 27.92
C ARG A 49 -2.25 -17.70 29.39
N ARG A 50 -1.07 -17.25 29.79
CA ARG A 50 -0.64 -17.21 31.19
C ARG A 50 -1.38 -16.10 31.91
N GLN A 51 -2.34 -16.50 32.76
CA GLN A 51 -2.93 -15.66 33.81
C GLN A 51 -1.80 -15.08 34.69
N ARG A 52 -1.73 -13.77 34.81
CA ARG A 52 -1.04 -13.09 35.90
C ARG A 52 -2.06 -12.48 36.81
N THR A 53 -2.14 -13.01 38.01
CA THR A 53 -2.78 -12.42 39.20
C THR A 53 -1.97 -11.18 39.66
N PRO A 54 -2.61 -10.14 40.18
CA PRO A 54 -1.91 -8.94 40.64
C PRO A 54 -1.35 -9.16 42.05
N SER A 55 -0.09 -8.85 42.24
CA SER A 55 0.52 -8.66 43.56
C SER A 55 0.95 -7.19 43.68
N SER A 56 0.49 -6.59 44.75
CA SER A 56 0.75 -5.23 45.19
C SER A 56 2.22 -5.04 45.65
N ALA A 57 2.78 -3.90 45.38
CA ALA A 57 3.42 -2.94 46.32
C ALA A 57 4.67 -2.27 45.77
N THR A 58 4.66 -0.96 45.88
CA THR A 58 5.70 -0.01 46.27
C THR A 58 6.71 0.48 45.25
N ASP A 59 6.45 1.66 44.77
CA ASP A 59 7.25 2.89 44.72
C ASP A 59 8.75 2.78 44.36
N SER A 60 9.07 3.29 43.18
CA SER A 60 10.32 4.06 42.96
C SER A 60 10.22 4.81 41.61
N THR A 61 10.04 6.10 41.73
CA THR A 61 10.14 7.11 40.66
C THR A 61 11.41 6.95 39.84
N ARG A 62 11.26 6.55 38.58
CA ARG A 62 12.26 6.80 37.54
C ARG A 62 11.54 7.24 36.29
N ALA A 63 11.63 8.52 36.00
CA ALA A 63 11.11 9.15 34.81
C ALA A 63 11.69 8.46 33.57
N VAL A 64 10.89 7.61 32.93
CA VAL A 64 11.12 7.15 31.56
C VAL A 64 10.56 8.25 30.68
N SER A 65 11.45 8.96 30.00
CA SER A 65 11.12 9.91 28.93
C SER A 65 10.22 9.18 27.92
N GLN A 66 8.92 9.47 27.96
CA GLN A 66 8.00 9.07 26.92
C GLN A 66 8.37 9.85 25.65
N ALA A 67 8.65 9.12 24.57
CA ALA A 67 8.66 9.70 23.24
C ALA A 67 7.34 10.47 23.03
N PRO A 68 7.36 11.66 22.40
CA PRO A 68 6.15 12.45 22.24
C PRO A 68 5.10 11.61 21.50
N GLY A 69 4.01 11.28 22.18
CA GLY A 69 2.84 10.66 21.58
C GLY A 69 2.34 11.59 20.46
N GLN A 70 2.26 11.05 19.26
CA GLN A 70 1.67 11.76 18.15
C GLN A 70 0.20 12.00 18.49
N ASP A 71 -0.13 13.26 18.76
CA ASP A 71 -1.49 13.71 19.01
C ASP A 71 -2.25 13.70 17.67
N PHE A 72 -2.99 12.61 17.42
CA PHE A 72 -3.86 12.47 16.25
C PHE A 72 -5.14 13.31 16.34
N SER A 73 -5.13 14.37 17.12
CA SER A 73 -6.19 15.39 17.19
C SER A 73 -6.17 16.37 15.99
N GLN A 74 -5.68 15.94 14.83
CA GLN A 74 -5.75 16.80 13.64
C GLN A 74 -7.20 16.91 13.18
N THR A 75 -7.71 18.15 13.20
CA THR A 75 -9.01 18.47 12.60
C THR A 75 -8.95 18.27 11.09
N VAL A 76 -10.05 17.77 10.51
CA VAL A 76 -10.18 17.66 9.05
C VAL A 76 -10.16 19.05 8.43
N ASP A 77 -9.25 19.29 7.49
CA ASP A 77 -9.21 20.55 6.74
C ASP A 77 -10.41 20.63 5.79
N THR A 78 -11.27 21.61 5.97
CA THR A 78 -12.47 21.85 5.17
C THR A 78 -12.25 22.86 4.05
N ALA A 79 -11.05 23.41 3.91
CA ALA A 79 -10.73 24.35 2.86
C ALA A 79 -10.78 23.66 1.48
N ARG A 80 -11.20 24.42 0.47
CA ARG A 80 -11.17 23.98 -0.92
C ARG A 80 -9.73 23.64 -1.33
N LYS A 81 -9.55 22.52 -2.03
CA LYS A 81 -8.24 22.05 -2.51
C LYS A 81 -8.20 21.97 -4.04
N SER A 82 -7.04 22.30 -4.59
CA SER A 82 -6.64 21.93 -5.93
C SER A 82 -5.91 20.59 -5.83
N ILE A 83 -6.50 19.53 -6.35
CA ILE A 83 -5.99 18.15 -6.22
C ILE A 83 -5.32 17.74 -7.53
N LEU A 84 -4.08 17.25 -7.43
CA LEU A 84 -3.38 16.57 -8.50
C LEU A 84 -3.37 15.05 -8.21
N PHE A 85 -3.86 14.25 -9.13
CA PHE A 85 -3.84 12.79 -9.01
C PHE A 85 -2.96 12.20 -10.11
N ILE A 86 -1.84 11.60 -9.74
CA ILE A 86 -0.87 11.03 -10.69
C ILE A 86 -0.78 9.52 -10.51
N GLY A 87 -0.52 8.80 -11.59
CA GLY A 87 -0.32 7.36 -11.52
C GLY A 87 -0.33 6.65 -12.86
N ASP A 88 -0.57 5.34 -12.77
CA ASP A 88 -0.66 4.45 -13.92
C ASP A 88 -2.11 4.24 -14.40
N SER A 89 -2.35 3.17 -15.15
CA SER A 89 -3.66 2.81 -15.70
C SER A 89 -4.76 2.58 -14.65
N MET A 90 -4.43 2.37 -13.38
CA MET A 90 -5.44 2.23 -12.31
C MET A 90 -6.29 3.49 -12.16
N LEU A 91 -5.75 4.65 -12.56
CA LEU A 91 -6.46 5.92 -12.52
C LEU A 91 -7.69 6.00 -13.44
N GLU A 92 -7.78 5.17 -14.48
CA GLU A 92 -8.99 5.08 -15.30
C GLU A 92 -10.24 4.70 -14.47
N GLY A 93 -10.04 3.85 -13.47
CA GLY A 93 -11.08 3.46 -12.54
C GLY A 93 -11.27 4.41 -11.36
N LEU A 94 -10.15 4.88 -10.79
CA LEU A 94 -10.11 5.71 -9.59
C LEU A 94 -10.46 7.17 -9.86
N GLY A 95 -9.92 7.76 -10.93
CA GLY A 95 -10.05 9.18 -11.25
C GLY A 95 -11.49 9.68 -11.31
N PRO A 96 -12.40 9.04 -12.08
CA PRO A 96 -13.80 9.47 -12.15
C PRO A 96 -14.56 9.36 -10.82
N ARG A 97 -14.14 8.46 -9.91
CA ARG A 97 -14.74 8.38 -8.57
C ARG A 97 -14.20 9.48 -7.66
N LEU A 98 -12.89 9.74 -7.69
CA LEU A 98 -12.30 10.86 -6.95
C LEU A 98 -12.83 12.21 -7.47
N ALA A 99 -13.09 12.33 -8.78
CA ALA A 99 -13.73 13.53 -9.35
C ALA A 99 -15.11 13.80 -8.75
N ALA A 100 -15.91 12.76 -8.54
CA ALA A 100 -17.19 12.91 -7.85
C ALA A 100 -17.02 13.39 -6.39
N TYR A 101 -16.00 12.89 -5.68
CA TYR A 101 -15.67 13.38 -4.35
C TYR A 101 -15.20 14.84 -4.37
N ALA A 102 -14.36 15.20 -5.34
CA ALA A 102 -13.87 16.56 -5.48
C ALA A 102 -15.03 17.54 -5.73
N GLU A 103 -15.92 17.21 -6.66
CA GLU A 103 -17.10 18.02 -6.99
C GLU A 103 -18.03 18.20 -5.79
N GLU A 104 -18.39 17.12 -5.08
CA GLU A 104 -19.26 17.15 -3.90
C GLU A 104 -18.71 18.03 -2.79
N ASN A 105 -17.38 18.07 -2.61
CA ASN A 105 -16.72 18.77 -1.51
C ASN A 105 -16.09 20.12 -1.95
N GLY A 106 -16.37 20.57 -3.17
CA GLY A 106 -15.91 21.87 -3.67
C GLY A 106 -14.43 21.93 -4.03
N HIS A 107 -13.75 20.79 -4.17
CA HIS A 107 -12.36 20.71 -4.65
C HIS A 107 -12.30 20.71 -6.17
N THR A 108 -11.13 20.99 -6.73
CA THR A 108 -10.81 20.75 -8.14
C THR A 108 -9.90 19.54 -8.27
N LEU A 109 -9.97 18.84 -9.40
CA LEU A 109 -9.14 17.66 -9.65
C LEU A 109 -8.57 17.66 -11.07
N VAL A 110 -7.26 17.45 -11.16
CA VAL A 110 -6.58 17.08 -12.39
C VAL A 110 -6.01 15.67 -12.23
N ASN A 111 -6.35 14.79 -13.18
CA ASN A 111 -5.93 13.39 -13.20
C ASN A 111 -4.89 13.19 -14.31
N VAL A 112 -3.69 12.73 -13.95
CA VAL A 112 -2.57 12.54 -14.91
C VAL A 112 -2.24 11.06 -14.98
N ILE A 113 -2.58 10.43 -16.10
CA ILE A 113 -2.36 9.01 -16.35
C ILE A 113 -1.11 8.82 -17.21
N TRP A 114 -0.18 8.04 -16.70
CA TRP A 114 0.93 7.53 -17.49
C TRP A 114 0.85 6.00 -17.54
N TYR A 115 0.30 5.49 -18.63
CA TYR A 115 0.06 4.04 -18.76
C TYR A 115 1.32 3.23 -18.55
N SER A 116 1.19 2.12 -17.82
CA SER A 116 2.28 1.20 -17.47
C SER A 116 3.45 1.86 -16.71
N SER A 117 3.27 3.07 -16.19
CA SER A 117 4.30 3.74 -15.43
C SER A 117 4.58 3.04 -14.09
N THR A 118 5.76 3.31 -13.57
CA THR A 118 6.32 2.78 -12.33
C THR A 118 6.95 3.93 -11.55
N THR A 119 7.36 3.68 -10.31
CA THR A 119 8.16 4.65 -9.54
C THR A 119 9.44 5.03 -10.29
N GLU A 120 10.05 4.06 -11.02
CA GLU A 120 11.22 4.34 -11.85
C GLU A 120 10.92 5.30 -12.99
N VAL A 121 9.81 5.10 -13.70
CA VAL A 121 9.44 5.96 -14.84
C VAL A 121 9.21 7.40 -14.38
N TRP A 122 8.44 7.61 -13.33
CA TRP A 122 8.20 8.93 -12.74
C TRP A 122 9.48 9.53 -12.13
N GLY A 123 10.20 8.74 -11.34
CA GLY A 123 11.38 9.21 -10.61
C GLY A 123 12.61 9.45 -11.48
N ARG A 124 12.64 8.98 -12.72
CA ARG A 124 13.72 9.31 -13.71
C ARG A 124 13.53 10.66 -14.38
N THR A 125 12.35 11.25 -14.27
CA THR A 125 11.96 12.45 -15.00
C THR A 125 11.56 13.56 -14.07
N GLU A 126 11.51 14.80 -14.56
CA GLU A 126 10.97 15.96 -13.86
C GLU A 126 9.45 16.16 -14.11
N LYS A 127 8.77 15.16 -14.70
CA LYS A 127 7.36 15.28 -15.09
C LYS A 127 6.43 15.62 -13.91
N LEU A 128 6.69 15.03 -12.75
CA LEU A 128 5.90 15.33 -11.56
C LEU A 128 6.05 16.81 -11.17
N LYS A 129 7.28 17.31 -11.16
CA LYS A 129 7.59 18.72 -10.89
C LYS A 129 6.99 19.66 -11.93
N GLU A 130 7.00 19.27 -13.24
CA GLU A 130 6.36 20.04 -14.31
C GLU A 130 4.85 20.18 -14.03
N TYR A 131 4.15 19.08 -13.67
CA TYR A 131 2.72 19.13 -13.34
C TYR A 131 2.42 19.87 -12.04
N ILE A 132 3.28 19.76 -11.04
CA ILE A 132 3.16 20.56 -9.82
C ILE A 132 3.27 22.06 -10.15
N ALA A 133 4.21 22.45 -11.00
CA ALA A 133 4.36 23.84 -11.42
C ALA A 133 3.19 24.34 -12.27
N GLU A 134 2.64 23.48 -13.15
CA GLU A 134 1.51 23.82 -14.02
C GLU A 134 0.20 23.97 -13.25
N TYR A 135 -0.13 23.02 -12.38
CA TYR A 135 -1.43 22.96 -11.71
C TYR A 135 -1.44 23.52 -10.28
N GLN A 136 -0.27 23.79 -9.69
CA GLN A 136 -0.10 24.34 -8.34
C GLN A 136 -1.03 23.66 -7.30
N PRO A 137 -0.94 22.34 -7.13
CA PRO A 137 -1.86 21.62 -6.27
C PRO A 137 -1.61 21.91 -4.78
N ASP A 138 -2.71 21.97 -4.02
CA ASP A 138 -2.68 22.00 -2.54
C ASP A 138 -2.60 20.59 -1.94
N TYR A 139 -2.89 19.56 -2.76
CA TYR A 139 -2.92 18.16 -2.33
C TYR A 139 -2.62 17.22 -3.49
N ILE A 140 -1.82 16.19 -3.23
CA ILE A 140 -1.45 15.21 -4.26
C ILE A 140 -1.93 13.81 -3.86
N PHE A 141 -2.58 13.10 -4.78
CA PHE A 141 -2.77 11.66 -4.71
C PHE A 141 -1.79 10.99 -5.68
N VAL A 142 -1.15 9.91 -5.23
CA VAL A 142 -0.29 9.07 -6.06
C VAL A 142 -0.84 7.65 -6.05
N SER A 143 -1.01 7.02 -7.20
CA SER A 143 -1.35 5.59 -7.29
C SER A 143 -0.38 4.88 -8.23
N LEU A 144 0.63 4.24 -7.64
CA LEU A 144 1.69 3.50 -8.34
C LEU A 144 2.08 2.26 -7.54
N GLY A 145 2.74 1.33 -8.21
CA GLY A 145 3.24 0.08 -7.63
C GLY A 145 2.64 -1.16 -8.29
N GLY A 146 1.49 -1.05 -8.96
CA GLY A 146 0.83 -2.18 -9.62
C GLY A 146 1.67 -2.84 -10.70
N ASN A 147 2.49 -2.06 -11.40
CA ASN A 147 3.41 -2.53 -12.44
C ASN A 147 4.77 -2.98 -11.87
N GLU A 148 4.92 -3.02 -10.55
CA GLU A 148 6.17 -3.35 -9.85
C GLU A 148 6.04 -4.56 -8.94
N LEU A 149 4.85 -5.17 -8.86
CA LEU A 149 4.58 -6.33 -7.99
C LEU A 149 5.51 -7.53 -8.21
N PHE A 150 6.12 -7.63 -9.38
CA PHE A 150 6.99 -8.73 -9.80
C PHE A 150 8.48 -8.33 -9.91
N VAL A 151 8.86 -7.14 -9.47
CA VAL A 151 10.26 -6.67 -9.52
C VAL A 151 11.00 -7.23 -8.31
N SER A 152 11.95 -8.15 -8.55
CA SER A 152 12.84 -8.67 -7.50
C SER A 152 13.79 -7.58 -6.98
N ASN A 153 14.20 -7.68 -5.71
CA ASN A 153 15.08 -6.71 -5.05
C ASN A 153 14.56 -5.27 -5.23
N ILE A 154 13.28 -5.09 -4.97
CA ILE A 154 12.54 -3.85 -5.27
C ILE A 154 13.22 -2.62 -4.66
N ARG A 155 13.70 -2.72 -3.42
CA ARG A 155 14.34 -1.62 -2.70
C ARG A 155 15.59 -1.14 -3.44
N ASP A 156 16.51 -2.04 -3.79
CA ASP A 156 17.75 -1.68 -4.50
C ASP A 156 17.47 -1.03 -5.86
N ARG A 157 16.36 -1.45 -6.49
CA ARG A 157 16.01 -0.99 -7.82
C ARG A 157 15.15 0.26 -7.86
N ARG A 158 14.35 0.52 -6.81
CA ARG A 158 13.30 1.55 -6.84
C ARG A 158 13.45 2.64 -5.81
N GLN A 159 14.13 2.40 -4.68
CA GLN A 159 14.23 3.38 -3.60
C GLN A 159 14.65 4.77 -4.10
N LYS A 160 15.73 4.87 -4.85
CA LYS A 160 16.24 6.15 -5.38
C LYS A 160 15.22 6.93 -6.23
N TYR A 161 14.33 6.21 -6.93
CA TYR A 161 13.30 6.85 -7.75
C TYR A 161 12.11 7.30 -6.91
N LEU A 162 11.76 6.52 -5.89
CA LEU A 162 10.79 6.95 -4.89
C LEU A 162 11.28 8.20 -4.17
N ASP A 163 12.54 8.22 -3.71
CA ASP A 163 13.15 9.38 -3.05
C ASP A 163 13.15 10.63 -3.95
N ASN A 164 13.42 10.45 -5.26
CA ASN A 164 13.35 11.55 -6.21
C ASN A 164 11.91 12.07 -6.40
N MET A 165 10.92 11.18 -6.49
CA MET A 165 9.51 11.61 -6.54
C MET A 165 9.12 12.38 -5.27
N LEU A 166 9.51 11.90 -4.10
CA LEU A 166 9.25 12.59 -2.83
C LEU A 166 9.93 13.96 -2.77
N SER A 167 11.15 14.07 -3.31
CA SER A 167 11.86 15.35 -3.44
C SER A 167 11.12 16.32 -4.37
N GLN A 168 10.50 15.83 -5.45
CA GLN A 168 9.70 16.66 -6.35
C GLN A 168 8.38 17.12 -5.72
N ILE A 169 7.74 16.27 -4.90
CA ILE A 169 6.53 16.63 -4.13
C ILE A 169 6.86 17.69 -3.08
N GLY A 170 8.02 17.60 -2.44
CA GLY A 170 8.44 18.53 -1.39
C GLY A 170 7.49 18.53 -0.19
N ASP A 171 7.07 19.71 0.23
CA ASP A 171 6.20 19.89 1.41
C ASP A 171 4.70 19.84 1.09
N ILE A 172 4.32 19.57 -0.16
CA ILE A 172 2.90 19.50 -0.54
C ILE A 172 2.27 18.27 0.16
N PRO A 173 1.15 18.44 0.87
CA PRO A 173 0.38 17.34 1.42
C PRO A 173 0.04 16.28 0.38
N PHE A 174 0.30 15.01 0.70
CA PHE A 174 0.02 13.94 -0.25
C PHE A 174 -0.38 12.62 0.44
N VAL A 175 -1.00 11.75 -0.36
CA VAL A 175 -1.28 10.35 -0.03
C VAL A 175 -0.83 9.46 -1.18
N TRP A 176 -0.11 8.40 -0.84
CA TRP A 176 0.23 7.32 -1.77
C TRP A 176 -0.74 6.16 -1.58
N ILE A 177 -1.44 5.81 -2.65
CA ILE A 177 -2.36 4.67 -2.70
C ILE A 177 -1.57 3.48 -3.23
N GLY A 178 -1.28 2.51 -2.37
CA GLY A 178 -0.61 1.28 -2.76
C GLY A 178 -1.43 0.45 -3.75
N PRO A 179 -0.79 -0.48 -4.48
CA PRO A 179 -1.48 -1.30 -5.47
C PRO A 179 -2.48 -2.26 -4.82
N PRO A 180 -3.61 -2.56 -5.50
CA PRO A 180 -4.56 -3.57 -5.07
C PRO A 180 -4.12 -4.98 -5.51
N ASN A 181 -2.94 -5.37 -5.26
CA ASN A 181 -2.18 -6.54 -5.71
C ASN A 181 -2.96 -7.53 -6.61
N TRP A 182 -2.61 -7.59 -7.87
CA TRP A 182 -3.13 -8.55 -8.85
C TRP A 182 -2.18 -9.72 -9.09
N LYS A 183 -0.98 -9.65 -8.48
CA LYS A 183 0.04 -10.69 -8.40
C LYS A 183 0.66 -10.68 -7.00
N PRO A 184 1.38 -11.73 -6.60
CA PRO A 184 2.19 -11.72 -5.39
C PRO A 184 3.13 -10.50 -5.38
N ASP A 185 3.17 -9.82 -4.25
CA ASP A 185 4.03 -8.67 -4.04
C ASP A 185 5.46 -9.12 -3.72
N THR A 186 6.41 -8.58 -4.44
CA THR A 186 7.85 -8.81 -4.21
C THR A 186 8.49 -7.76 -3.30
N GLY A 187 7.67 -6.96 -2.59
CA GLY A 187 8.09 -6.01 -1.57
C GLY A 187 7.82 -4.54 -1.86
N ILE A 188 7.02 -4.19 -2.90
CA ILE A 188 6.71 -2.78 -3.20
C ILE A 188 5.89 -2.13 -2.08
N ASN A 189 4.88 -2.83 -1.52
CA ASN A 189 4.09 -2.29 -0.43
C ASN A 189 4.93 -2.12 0.86
N GLU A 190 5.84 -3.07 1.15
CA GLU A 190 6.77 -2.97 2.28
C GLU A 190 7.71 -1.76 2.11
N MET A 191 8.30 -1.58 0.93
CA MET A 191 9.18 -0.45 0.63
C MET A 191 8.44 0.89 0.80
N LEU A 192 7.21 1.00 0.29
CA LEU A 192 6.39 2.20 0.45
C LEU A 192 6.06 2.46 1.93
N ALA A 193 5.63 1.44 2.67
CA ALA A 193 5.28 1.56 4.08
C ALA A 193 6.46 2.00 4.97
N GLU A 194 7.68 1.56 4.65
CA GLU A 194 8.88 1.92 5.40
C GLU A 194 9.48 3.28 5.01
N THR A 195 9.22 3.73 3.76
CA THR A 195 9.77 5.00 3.27
C THR A 195 8.85 6.18 3.58
N LEU A 196 7.54 5.98 3.48
CA LEU A 196 6.54 7.02 3.69
C LEU A 196 6.25 7.20 5.18
N ARG A 197 5.96 8.44 5.57
CA ARG A 197 5.61 8.75 6.97
C ARG A 197 4.24 8.17 7.33
N PRO A 198 3.97 7.91 8.61
CA PRO A 198 2.65 7.50 9.06
C PRO A 198 1.55 8.44 8.54
N GLY A 199 0.48 7.88 8.01
CA GLY A 199 -0.64 8.63 7.43
C GLY A 199 -0.41 9.15 6.00
N GLN A 200 0.71 8.84 5.34
CA GLN A 200 0.96 9.15 3.94
C GLN A 200 0.73 7.96 2.99
N PHE A 201 0.62 6.73 3.53
CA PHE A 201 0.48 5.52 2.74
C PHE A 201 -0.82 4.79 3.07
N TYR A 202 -1.67 4.59 2.06
CA TYR A 202 -2.84 3.74 2.12
C TYR A 202 -2.52 2.36 1.55
N LEU A 203 -2.49 1.34 2.40
CA LEU A 203 -2.29 -0.05 1.99
C LEU A 203 -3.59 -0.60 1.39
N SER A 204 -3.60 -0.78 0.07
CA SER A 204 -4.78 -1.25 -0.67
C SER A 204 -4.95 -2.76 -0.67
N TYR A 205 -3.95 -3.52 -0.26
CA TYR A 205 -4.02 -4.97 -0.23
C TYR A 205 -3.94 -5.50 1.20
N THR A 206 -5.10 -5.85 1.73
CA THR A 206 -5.26 -6.48 3.05
C THR A 206 -6.14 -7.71 2.90
N PRO A 207 -6.11 -8.69 3.83
CA PRO A 207 -6.88 -9.94 3.72
C PRO A 207 -8.40 -9.76 3.59
N ASP A 208 -8.93 -8.64 4.10
CA ASP A 208 -10.34 -8.29 4.07
C ASP A 208 -10.76 -7.48 2.83
N GLN A 209 -9.80 -7.09 1.98
CA GLN A 209 -10.07 -6.32 0.77
C GLN A 209 -10.10 -7.20 -0.46
N HIS A 210 -11.26 -7.29 -1.07
CA HIS A 210 -11.48 -7.99 -2.33
C HIS A 210 -11.65 -7.02 -3.51
N TYR A 211 -11.09 -7.40 -4.66
CA TYR A 211 -11.19 -6.64 -5.92
C TYR A 211 -11.63 -7.55 -7.06
N ASP A 212 -12.87 -7.40 -7.52
CA ASP A 212 -13.29 -8.03 -8.78
C ASP A 212 -12.45 -7.46 -9.92
N ARG A 213 -11.93 -8.35 -10.75
CA ARG A 213 -11.03 -7.97 -11.83
C ARG A 213 -11.75 -7.89 -13.18
N ALA A 214 -11.29 -6.99 -14.02
CA ALA A 214 -11.65 -6.93 -15.42
C ALA A 214 -11.08 -8.16 -16.17
N ARG A 215 -11.38 -8.28 -17.47
CA ARG A 215 -10.98 -9.46 -18.28
C ARG A 215 -9.47 -9.66 -18.36
N ASP A 216 -8.69 -8.62 -18.14
CA ASP A 216 -7.22 -8.68 -18.14
C ASP A 216 -6.63 -9.29 -16.85
N GLY A 217 -7.45 -9.51 -15.83
CA GLY A 217 -7.07 -10.06 -14.54
C GLY A 217 -6.23 -9.12 -13.66
N ALA A 218 -5.87 -7.93 -14.16
CA ALA A 218 -5.02 -6.95 -13.45
C ALA A 218 -5.83 -5.77 -12.90
N HIS A 219 -6.62 -5.12 -13.75
CA HIS A 219 -7.39 -3.95 -13.34
C HIS A 219 -8.64 -4.35 -12.55
N PRO A 220 -8.98 -3.64 -11.47
CA PRO A 220 -10.29 -3.77 -10.85
C PRO A 220 -11.42 -3.43 -11.84
N THR A 221 -12.58 -4.08 -11.69
CA THR A 221 -13.78 -3.64 -12.40
C THR A 221 -14.12 -2.19 -12.01
N ARG A 222 -14.95 -1.51 -12.80
CA ARG A 222 -15.37 -0.14 -12.47
C ARG A 222 -16.03 -0.04 -11.10
N ALA A 223 -16.84 -1.04 -10.72
CA ALA A 223 -17.47 -1.09 -9.41
C ALA A 223 -16.44 -1.26 -8.28
N SER A 224 -15.50 -2.20 -8.44
CA SER A 224 -14.42 -2.42 -7.47
C SER A 224 -13.49 -1.22 -7.36
N ALA A 225 -13.14 -0.54 -8.46
CA ALA A 225 -12.35 0.67 -8.44
C ALA A 225 -13.05 1.83 -7.70
N SER A 226 -14.38 1.99 -7.91
CA SER A 226 -15.16 2.98 -7.17
C SER A 226 -15.20 2.66 -5.67
N ALA A 227 -15.43 1.41 -5.28
CA ALA A 227 -15.42 0.98 -3.89
C ALA A 227 -14.02 1.12 -3.25
N TRP A 228 -12.96 0.90 -4.02
CA TRP A 228 -11.60 1.15 -3.59
C TRP A 228 -11.36 2.63 -3.27
N MET A 229 -11.72 3.54 -4.18
CA MET A 229 -11.59 4.97 -3.93
C MET A 229 -12.46 5.44 -2.76
N ASP A 230 -13.66 4.84 -2.57
CA ASP A 230 -14.49 5.13 -1.39
C ASP A 230 -13.75 4.81 -0.07
N ARG A 231 -13.04 3.68 -0.02
CA ARG A 231 -12.21 3.31 1.15
C ARG A 231 -11.04 4.27 1.34
N VAL A 232 -10.36 4.64 0.25
CA VAL A 232 -9.25 5.62 0.29
C VAL A 232 -9.74 6.96 0.84
N CYS A 233 -10.83 7.52 0.31
CA CYS A 233 -11.39 8.80 0.76
C CYS A 233 -11.82 8.75 2.25
N ALA A 234 -12.46 7.65 2.67
CA ALA A 234 -12.81 7.46 4.06
C ALA A 234 -11.58 7.38 4.99
N TRP A 235 -10.52 6.73 4.54
CA TRP A 235 -9.25 6.65 5.27
C TRP A 235 -8.55 8.02 5.32
N VAL A 236 -8.54 8.79 4.21
CA VAL A 236 -7.97 10.14 4.18
C VAL A 236 -8.60 11.03 5.24
N MET A 237 -9.92 10.98 5.41
CA MET A 237 -10.62 11.77 6.43
C MET A 237 -10.30 11.35 7.86
N ARG A 238 -9.95 10.08 8.11
CA ARG A 238 -9.78 9.55 9.47
C ARG A 238 -8.34 9.39 9.91
N GLU A 239 -7.46 8.97 8.99
CA GLU A 239 -6.17 8.39 9.34
C GLU A 239 -5.00 9.05 8.61
N SER A 240 -5.25 9.83 7.54
CA SER A 240 -4.18 10.52 6.83
C SER A 240 -3.47 11.53 7.73
N ALA A 241 -2.17 11.71 7.49
CA ALA A 241 -1.39 12.79 8.11
C ALA A 241 -1.90 14.19 7.72
N HIS A 242 -2.56 14.29 6.57
CA HIS A 242 -3.13 15.53 6.06
C HIS A 242 -4.59 15.27 5.69
N ARG A 243 -5.48 15.38 6.68
CA ARG A 243 -6.91 15.11 6.52
C ARG A 243 -7.60 16.25 5.80
N ILE A 244 -8.25 15.95 4.68
CA ILE A 244 -9.11 16.90 3.94
C ILE A 244 -10.53 16.37 3.91
N VAL A 245 -11.52 17.27 3.75
CA VAL A 245 -12.91 16.85 3.65
C VAL A 245 -13.16 16.11 2.34
N LEU A 246 -13.71 14.91 2.43
CA LEU A 246 -14.08 14.05 1.31
C LEU A 246 -15.37 13.29 1.65
N HIS A 247 -16.46 14.04 1.92
CA HIS A 247 -17.77 13.43 2.16
C HIS A 247 -18.24 12.68 0.91
N ARG A 248 -18.84 11.52 1.15
CA ARG A 248 -19.24 10.62 0.08
C ARG A 248 -20.28 11.27 -0.86
N PRO A 249 -19.99 11.36 -2.17
CA PRO A 249 -20.87 11.97 -3.13
C PRO A 249 -22.09 11.08 -3.42
N LYS A 250 -23.21 11.73 -3.78
CA LYS A 250 -24.39 11.06 -4.31
C LYS A 250 -24.11 10.46 -5.70
N ALA A 251 -23.38 11.19 -6.54
CA ALA A 251 -22.98 10.74 -7.85
C ALA A 251 -21.97 9.58 -7.75
N ALA A 252 -22.19 8.52 -8.50
CA ALA A 252 -21.26 7.39 -8.53
C ALA A 252 -19.89 7.77 -9.16
N ARG A 253 -19.92 8.68 -10.13
CA ARG A 253 -18.75 9.15 -10.91
C ARG A 253 -19.04 10.55 -11.43
N ALA A 254 -17.98 11.32 -11.66
CA ALA A 254 -18.05 12.62 -12.32
C ALA A 254 -17.06 12.72 -13.48
N HIS A 255 -17.19 13.76 -14.29
CA HIS A 255 -16.22 14.06 -15.33
C HIS A 255 -14.88 14.39 -14.67
N CYS A 256 -13.81 13.78 -15.17
CA CYS A 256 -12.46 14.00 -14.66
C CYS A 256 -11.61 14.66 -15.75
N HIS A 257 -11.09 15.86 -15.48
CA HIS A 257 -10.08 16.45 -16.35
C HIS A 257 -8.86 15.52 -16.33
N THR A 258 -8.61 14.84 -17.44
CA THR A 258 -7.57 13.81 -17.52
C THR A 258 -6.55 14.17 -18.59
N VAL A 259 -5.30 14.22 -18.17
CA VAL A 259 -4.12 14.33 -19.02
C VAL A 259 -3.52 12.94 -19.20
N ILE A 260 -3.24 12.54 -20.42
CA ILE A 260 -2.64 11.24 -20.74
C ILE A 260 -1.24 11.50 -21.29
N LEU A 261 -0.23 10.96 -20.61
CA LEU A 261 1.13 10.99 -21.10
C LEU A 261 1.33 9.89 -22.16
N ALA A 262 1.98 10.25 -23.25
CA ALA A 262 2.46 9.26 -24.20
C ALA A 262 3.45 8.31 -23.50
N PRO A 263 3.45 7.00 -23.84
CA PRO A 263 4.44 6.07 -23.29
C PRO A 263 5.85 6.62 -23.53
N ALA A 264 6.70 6.54 -22.49
CA ALA A 264 8.11 6.84 -22.64
C ALA A 264 8.69 5.89 -23.71
N LYS A 265 9.31 6.46 -24.76
CA LYS A 265 9.99 5.70 -25.81
C LYS A 265 11.31 5.14 -25.30
#